data_fdb0a4d71ec5df120e521d31a3db3664
#
_entry.id   fdb0a4d71ec5df120e521d31a3db3664
#
_cell.length_a   1.000
_cell.length_b   1.000
_cell.length_c   1.000
_cell.angle_alpha   90.00
_cell.angle_beta   90.00
_cell.angle_gamma   90.00
#
_symmetry.space_group_name_H-M   'P 1'
#
loop_
_entity.id
_entity.type
_entity.pdbx_description
1 polymer ?
#
loop_
_entity_poly.entity_id
_entity_poly.type
_entity_poly.pdbx_seq_one_letter_code
_entity_poly.pdbx_strand_id
1 'polypeptide(L)'
;MSAPTNTVTTLISVGNREDLSDVISRVAPEETPLISNIGTQKVSAIYSEWQTETLAAADPTNAQLEGDDIGTFSAGNLTTRVGNYCQIYRKDFLVSRTEEVVNKAGRSSEIARQKTLKGLEMRRDEEARY
;
A
#
# COMPACT_ATOMS: atom_id res chain seq x y z
N MET A 1 53.78 18.67 -7.58
CA MET A 1 54.58 17.45 -7.59
C MET A 1 54.21 16.64 -8.81
N SER A 2 55.11 16.37 -9.72
CA SER A 2 54.86 15.47 -10.85
C SER A 2 55.27 14.05 -10.45
N ALA A 3 54.49 13.06 -10.88
CA ALA A 3 54.84 11.67 -10.64
C ALA A 3 56.16 11.31 -11.37
N PRO A 4 57.01 10.44 -10.81
CA PRO A 4 58.22 9.96 -11.49
C PRO A 4 57.86 9.28 -12.82
N THR A 5 58.80 9.38 -13.78
CA THR A 5 58.63 8.74 -15.10
C THR A 5 58.54 7.22 -14.92
N ASN A 6 57.63 6.55 -15.65
CA ASN A 6 57.35 5.11 -15.59
C ASN A 6 56.67 4.60 -14.31
N THR A 7 55.97 5.47 -13.57
CA THR A 7 55.15 5.03 -12.45
C THR A 7 53.86 4.33 -12.94
N VAL A 8 53.64 3.11 -12.49
CA VAL A 8 52.34 2.41 -12.70
C VAL A 8 51.32 3.06 -11.80
N THR A 9 50.32 3.73 -12.38
CA THR A 9 49.23 4.38 -11.66
C THR A 9 47.93 3.56 -11.77
N THR A 10 47.00 3.78 -10.87
CA THR A 10 45.66 3.14 -10.91
C THR A 10 44.92 3.39 -12.21
N LEU A 11 45.24 4.50 -12.91
CA LEU A 11 44.62 4.86 -14.20
C LEU A 11 45.12 4.01 -15.37
N ILE A 12 46.35 3.45 -15.26
CA ILE A 12 46.98 2.62 -16.31
C ILE A 12 46.87 1.13 -15.95
N SER A 13 46.58 0.80 -14.71
CA SER A 13 46.46 -0.59 -14.25
C SER A 13 45.17 -1.25 -14.76
N VAL A 14 45.36 -2.40 -15.42
CA VAL A 14 44.25 -3.26 -15.86
C VAL A 14 44.00 -4.30 -14.78
N GLY A 15 42.77 -4.43 -14.30
CA GLY A 15 42.42 -5.43 -13.28
C GLY A 15 42.04 -4.85 -11.92
N ASN A 16 41.93 -3.53 -11.80
CA ASN A 16 41.31 -2.92 -10.63
C ASN A 16 39.84 -3.34 -10.55
N ARG A 17 39.43 -3.84 -9.39
CA ARG A 17 37.98 -4.16 -9.15
C ARG A 17 37.18 -2.90 -8.94
N GLU A 18 36.01 -2.88 -9.51
CA GLU A 18 35.01 -1.87 -9.20
C GLU A 18 34.53 -2.05 -7.76
N ASP A 19 34.41 -0.95 -7.03
CA ASP A 19 33.88 -0.92 -5.67
C ASP A 19 32.41 -0.55 -5.75
N LEU A 20 31.54 -1.57 -5.74
CA LEU A 20 30.10 -1.42 -5.72
C LEU A 20 29.59 -1.63 -4.30
N SER A 21 28.90 -0.63 -3.76
CA SER A 21 28.33 -0.69 -2.42
C SER A 21 27.32 -1.84 -2.30
N ASP A 22 27.40 -2.59 -1.20
CA ASP A 22 26.44 -3.65 -0.85
C ASP A 22 25.12 -3.11 -0.28
N VAL A 23 24.95 -1.78 -0.23
CA VAL A 23 23.74 -1.12 0.29
C VAL A 23 22.88 -0.60 -0.85
N ILE A 24 21.62 -1.02 -0.88
CA ILE A 24 20.61 -0.52 -1.82
C ILE A 24 19.68 0.45 -1.08
N SER A 25 19.73 1.73 -1.45
CA SER A 25 18.83 2.75 -0.91
C SER A 25 17.51 2.77 -1.68
N ARG A 26 16.40 2.87 -0.95
CA ARG A 26 15.08 3.04 -1.54
C ARG A 26 14.64 4.50 -1.42
N VAL A 27 14.28 5.11 -2.54
CA VAL A 27 13.94 6.55 -2.64
C VAL A 27 12.44 6.79 -2.79
N ALA A 28 11.64 5.73 -2.97
CA ALA A 28 10.20 5.85 -3.13
C ALA A 28 9.46 5.91 -1.78
N PRO A 29 8.36 6.69 -1.65
CA PRO A 29 7.52 6.66 -0.47
C PRO A 29 6.85 5.28 -0.33
N GLU A 30 6.89 4.72 0.89
CA GLU A 30 6.36 3.38 1.20
C GLU A 30 5.12 3.44 2.09
N GLU A 31 4.74 4.61 2.56
CA GLU A 31 3.64 4.80 3.50
C GLU A 31 2.29 4.57 2.81
N THR A 32 1.48 3.71 3.42
CA THR A 32 0.09 3.43 3.04
C THR A 32 -0.79 3.63 4.26
N PRO A 33 -1.08 4.90 4.64
CA PRO A 33 -1.74 5.22 5.90
C PRO A 33 -3.18 4.72 5.94
N LEU A 34 -3.91 4.77 4.84
CA LEU A 34 -5.30 4.34 4.78
C LEU A 34 -5.41 2.83 5.02
N ILE A 35 -4.70 2.02 4.24
CA ILE A 35 -4.72 0.56 4.36
C ILE A 35 -4.24 0.09 5.74
N SER A 36 -3.27 0.81 6.33
CA SER A 36 -2.72 0.46 7.65
C SER A 36 -3.71 0.74 8.79
N ASN A 37 -4.64 1.68 8.62
CA ASN A 37 -5.60 2.09 9.64
C ASN A 37 -7.00 1.47 9.45
N ILE A 38 -7.35 1.01 8.25
CA ILE A 38 -8.63 0.35 7.98
C ILE A 38 -8.59 -1.09 8.49
N GLY A 39 -9.66 -1.48 9.19
CA GLY A 39 -9.87 -2.88 9.58
C GLY A 39 -10.16 -3.78 8.38
N THR A 40 -9.79 -5.04 8.48
CA THR A 40 -10.03 -6.04 7.44
C THR A 40 -11.12 -7.01 7.85
N GLN A 41 -12.00 -7.37 6.91
CA GLN A 41 -13.05 -8.36 7.10
C GLN A 41 -12.97 -9.43 6.02
N LYS A 42 -13.16 -10.70 6.41
CA LYS A 42 -13.28 -11.79 5.43
C LYS A 42 -14.65 -11.76 4.77
N VAL A 43 -14.68 -11.81 3.45
CA VAL A 43 -15.90 -11.94 2.66
C VAL A 43 -15.91 -13.28 1.93
N SER A 44 -17.10 -13.91 1.80
CA SER A 44 -17.29 -15.19 1.13
C SER A 44 -17.96 -15.06 -0.25
N ALA A 45 -18.37 -13.84 -0.62
CA ALA A 45 -19.05 -13.55 -1.88
C ALA A 45 -18.30 -12.50 -2.69
N ILE A 46 -18.52 -12.48 -3.99
CA ILE A 46 -17.93 -11.48 -4.92
C ILE A 46 -18.47 -10.07 -4.63
N TYR A 47 -19.74 -10.01 -4.20
CA TYR A 47 -20.43 -8.77 -3.81
C TYR A 47 -20.67 -8.80 -2.31
N SER A 48 -20.10 -7.86 -1.59
CA SER A 48 -20.27 -7.69 -0.15
C SER A 48 -21.23 -6.55 0.13
N GLU A 49 -22.23 -6.80 0.97
CA GLU A 49 -23.26 -5.82 1.32
C GLU A 49 -23.29 -5.59 2.83
N TRP A 50 -23.61 -4.37 3.22
CA TRP A 50 -23.86 -3.98 4.60
C TRP A 50 -25.01 -2.99 4.68
N GLN A 51 -25.53 -2.78 5.87
CA GLN A 51 -26.59 -1.82 6.11
C GLN A 51 -26.03 -0.59 6.82
N THR A 52 -26.48 0.56 6.40
CA THR A 52 -26.17 1.85 7.03
C THR A 52 -27.45 2.48 7.52
N GLU A 53 -27.38 3.18 8.64
CA GLU A 53 -28.46 3.93 9.22
C GLU A 53 -28.02 5.37 9.47
N THR A 54 -28.89 6.31 9.22
CA THR A 54 -28.65 7.73 9.50
C THR A 54 -29.61 8.20 10.57
N LEU A 55 -29.10 8.93 11.54
CA LEU A 55 -29.95 9.61 12.52
C LEU A 55 -30.62 10.82 11.86
N ALA A 56 -31.84 11.10 12.29
CA ALA A 56 -32.52 12.34 11.92
C ALA A 56 -31.70 13.57 12.36
N ALA A 57 -31.85 14.67 11.64
CA ALA A 57 -31.26 15.92 12.05
C ALA A 57 -31.74 16.33 13.45
N ALA A 58 -30.87 17.00 14.22
CA ALA A 58 -31.25 17.52 15.52
C ALA A 58 -32.36 18.57 15.38
N ASP A 59 -33.42 18.39 16.12
CA ASP A 59 -34.56 19.32 16.18
C ASP A 59 -34.44 20.20 17.44
N PRO A 60 -34.09 21.51 17.30
CA PRO A 60 -33.96 22.41 18.43
C PRO A 60 -35.36 22.81 19.02
N THR A 61 -36.45 22.48 18.32
CA THR A 61 -37.81 22.84 18.73
C THR A 61 -38.56 21.69 19.40
N ASN A 62 -37.92 20.58 19.67
CA ASN A 62 -38.51 19.38 20.26
C ASN A 62 -38.83 19.49 21.77
N ALA A 63 -38.93 20.70 22.29
CA ALA A 63 -39.38 20.94 23.67
C ALA A 63 -40.91 20.93 23.72
N GLN A 64 -41.49 20.06 24.54
CA GLN A 64 -42.92 19.91 24.71
C GLN A 64 -43.40 20.53 26.05
N LEU A 65 -44.67 20.89 26.10
CA LEU A 65 -45.30 21.31 27.33
C LEU A 65 -45.70 20.15 28.22
N GLU A 66 -45.69 20.34 29.52
CA GLU A 66 -46.16 19.32 30.46
C GLU A 66 -47.65 19.11 30.26
N GLY A 67 -48.04 17.82 30.01
CA GLY A 67 -49.42 17.42 29.76
C GLY A 67 -49.91 17.59 28.33
N ASP A 68 -49.01 17.83 27.37
CA ASP A 68 -49.37 17.87 25.95
C ASP A 68 -49.72 16.47 25.41
N ASP A 69 -50.68 16.43 24.49
CA ASP A 69 -51.11 15.19 23.86
C ASP A 69 -50.17 14.77 22.72
N ILE A 70 -49.99 13.44 22.57
CA ILE A 70 -49.26 12.89 21.44
C ILE A 70 -50.06 13.08 20.15
N GLY A 71 -49.64 14.04 19.32
CA GLY A 71 -50.35 14.35 18.08
C GLY A 71 -50.12 13.31 16.98
N THR A 72 -48.94 13.26 16.41
CA THR A 72 -48.59 12.38 15.27
C THR A 72 -47.34 11.58 15.57
N PHE A 73 -47.36 10.28 15.28
CA PHE A 73 -46.17 9.45 15.39
C PHE A 73 -45.21 9.75 14.24
N SER A 74 -43.94 9.92 14.55
CA SER A 74 -42.91 10.06 13.54
C SER A 74 -42.61 8.73 12.87
N ALA A 75 -42.27 8.77 11.59
CA ALA A 75 -41.83 7.59 10.85
C ALA A 75 -40.50 7.06 11.42
N GLY A 76 -40.44 5.73 11.56
CA GLY A 76 -39.19 5.09 11.98
C GLY A 76 -38.07 5.23 10.91
N ASN A 77 -36.85 5.32 11.34
CA ASN A 77 -35.70 5.30 10.43
C ASN A 77 -35.53 3.90 9.84
N LEU A 78 -35.37 3.85 8.52
CA LEU A 78 -35.12 2.61 7.80
C LEU A 78 -33.62 2.52 7.43
N THR A 79 -33.09 1.32 7.50
CA THR A 79 -31.71 1.06 7.08
C THR A 79 -31.59 1.09 5.56
N THR A 80 -30.48 1.63 5.05
CA THR A 80 -30.14 1.61 3.63
C THR A 80 -29.10 0.54 3.38
N ARG A 81 -29.31 -0.25 2.34
CA ARG A 81 -28.40 -1.32 1.93
C ARG A 81 -27.35 -0.77 0.97
N VAL A 82 -26.09 -0.94 1.31
CA VAL A 82 -24.94 -0.50 0.54
C VAL A 82 -24.04 -1.69 0.29
N GLY A 83 -23.38 -1.76 -0.85
CA GLY A 83 -22.48 -2.86 -1.15
C GLY A 83 -21.39 -2.50 -2.13
N ASN A 84 -20.37 -3.36 -2.19
CA ASN A 84 -19.25 -3.19 -3.09
C ASN A 84 -18.76 -4.54 -3.64
N TYR A 85 -18.14 -4.51 -4.82
CA TYR A 85 -17.54 -5.67 -5.45
C TYR A 85 -16.11 -5.88 -5.01
N CYS A 86 -15.74 -7.14 -4.80
CA CYS A 86 -14.35 -7.52 -4.57
C CYS A 86 -13.52 -7.29 -5.82
N GLN A 87 -12.32 -6.74 -5.66
CA GLN A 87 -11.36 -6.50 -6.73
C GLN A 87 -10.17 -7.45 -6.59
N ILE A 88 -9.58 -7.84 -7.72
CA ILE A 88 -8.38 -8.65 -7.78
C ILE A 88 -7.24 -7.78 -8.28
N TYR A 89 -6.18 -7.69 -7.48
CA TYR A 89 -4.94 -7.00 -7.86
C TYR A 89 -3.88 -8.02 -8.27
N ARG A 90 -3.11 -7.67 -9.27
CA ARG A 90 -2.03 -8.52 -9.79
C ARG A 90 -0.81 -7.67 -10.17
N LYS A 91 0.36 -8.13 -9.76
CA LYS A 91 1.66 -7.62 -10.19
C LYS A 91 2.53 -8.80 -10.63
N ASP A 92 3.04 -8.74 -11.84
CA ASP A 92 3.89 -9.77 -12.40
C ASP A 92 5.35 -9.31 -12.44
N PHE A 93 6.25 -10.25 -12.33
CA PHE A 93 7.68 -10.04 -12.58
C PHE A 93 8.29 -11.34 -13.11
N LEU A 94 9.38 -11.21 -13.85
CA LEU A 94 10.12 -12.32 -14.38
C LEU A 94 11.61 -12.12 -14.07
N VAL A 95 12.24 -13.16 -13.55
CA VAL A 95 13.68 -13.19 -13.31
C VAL A 95 14.24 -14.41 -14.02
N SER A 96 15.32 -14.24 -14.80
CA SER A 96 15.98 -15.36 -15.46
C SER A 96 16.74 -16.22 -14.44
N ARG A 97 16.83 -17.50 -14.70
CA ARG A 97 17.57 -18.43 -13.85
C ARG A 97 19.06 -18.04 -13.76
N THR A 98 19.63 -17.55 -14.85
CA THR A 98 21.02 -17.10 -14.90
C THR A 98 21.24 -15.92 -13.96
N GLU A 99 20.33 -14.95 -13.96
CA GLU A 99 20.40 -13.80 -13.04
C GLU A 99 20.31 -14.25 -11.58
N GLU A 100 19.51 -15.25 -11.25
CA GLU A 100 19.38 -15.72 -9.86
C GLU A 100 20.67 -16.39 -9.34
N VAL A 101 21.44 -17.04 -10.22
CA VAL A 101 22.67 -17.76 -9.85
C VAL A 101 23.89 -16.83 -9.74
N VAL A 102 23.94 -15.73 -10.50
CA VAL A 102 25.09 -14.83 -10.51
C VAL A 102 25.22 -14.08 -9.17
N ASN A 103 26.45 -13.91 -8.72
CA ASN A 103 26.76 -13.17 -7.50
C ASN A 103 26.43 -11.67 -7.66
N LYS A 104 25.69 -11.12 -6.72
CA LYS A 104 25.13 -9.75 -6.77
C LYS A 104 25.57 -8.95 -5.57
N ALA A 105 25.85 -7.66 -5.76
CA ALA A 105 26.06 -6.73 -4.66
C ALA A 105 24.72 -6.38 -3.98
N GLY A 106 24.71 -6.35 -2.65
CA GLY A 106 23.59 -5.91 -1.84
C GLY A 106 22.37 -6.83 -1.80
N ARG A 107 22.41 -8.00 -2.44
CA ARG A 107 21.29 -8.96 -2.42
C ARG A 107 21.73 -10.39 -2.71
N SER A 108 21.15 -11.34 -2.00
CA SER A 108 21.41 -12.77 -2.21
C SER A 108 20.47 -13.41 -3.25
N SER A 109 19.24 -12.95 -3.34
CA SER A 109 18.22 -13.46 -4.26
C SER A 109 17.44 -12.31 -4.92
N GLU A 110 17.41 -12.30 -6.25
CA GLU A 110 16.65 -11.31 -7.01
C GLU A 110 15.16 -11.60 -6.95
N ILE A 111 14.76 -12.86 -6.95
CA ILE A 111 13.35 -13.28 -6.84
C ILE A 111 12.76 -12.79 -5.53
N ALA A 112 13.45 -13.00 -4.41
CA ALA A 112 12.97 -12.56 -3.09
C ALA A 112 12.84 -11.03 -3.03
N ARG A 113 13.82 -10.32 -3.58
CA ARG A 113 13.80 -8.85 -3.68
C ARG A 113 12.61 -8.36 -4.51
N GLN A 114 12.43 -8.89 -5.72
CA GLN A 114 11.33 -8.50 -6.60
C GLN A 114 9.95 -8.81 -5.97
N LYS A 115 9.81 -9.94 -5.31
CA LYS A 115 8.57 -10.29 -4.58
C LYS A 115 8.23 -9.24 -3.52
N THR A 116 9.20 -8.81 -2.74
CA THR A 116 8.99 -7.77 -1.71
C THR A 116 8.62 -6.44 -2.35
N LEU A 117 9.30 -6.03 -3.43
CA LEU A 117 9.00 -4.79 -4.14
C LEU A 117 7.58 -4.80 -4.72
N LYS A 118 7.18 -5.90 -5.37
CA LYS A 118 5.84 -6.04 -5.95
C LYS A 118 4.75 -6.06 -4.88
N GLY A 119 5.03 -6.61 -3.70
CA GLY A 119 4.12 -6.53 -2.56
C GLY A 119 3.88 -5.09 -2.08
N LEU A 120 4.93 -4.28 -2.00
CA LEU A 120 4.81 -2.86 -1.66
C LEU A 120 4.10 -2.05 -2.74
N GLU A 121 4.41 -2.31 -4.01
CA GLU A 121 3.71 -1.70 -5.14
C GLU A 121 2.21 -2.01 -5.13
N MET A 122 1.81 -3.26 -4.83
CA MET A 122 0.40 -3.64 -4.70
C MET A 122 -0.32 -2.86 -3.60
N ARG A 123 0.29 -2.72 -2.43
CA ARG A 123 -0.27 -1.90 -1.35
C ARG A 123 -0.48 -0.45 -1.77
N ARG A 124 0.46 0.12 -2.52
CA ARG A 124 0.31 1.48 -3.06
C ARG A 124 -0.81 1.59 -4.09
N ASP A 125 -1.00 0.57 -4.92
CA ASP A 125 -2.10 0.53 -5.88
C ASP A 125 -3.46 0.45 -5.16
N GLU A 126 -3.56 -0.34 -4.10
CA GLU A 126 -4.73 -0.40 -3.23
C GLU A 126 -5.02 0.95 -2.58
N GLU A 127 -4.01 1.59 -1.98
CA GLU A 127 -4.12 2.91 -1.37
C GLU A 127 -4.61 3.98 -2.36
N ALA A 128 -4.13 3.94 -3.59
CA ALA A 128 -4.51 4.90 -4.63
C ALA A 128 -5.94 4.66 -5.18
N ARG A 129 -6.53 3.49 -4.89
CA ARG A 129 -7.88 3.13 -5.34
C ARG A 129 -8.97 3.60 -4.39
N TYR A 130 -8.66 3.73 -3.11
CA TYR A 130 -9.56 4.22 -2.05
C TYR A 130 -9.61 5.75 -2.02
#